data_106d56519c0e4478bb2b5321c8e8c2c7
#
_entry.id   106d56519c0e4478bb2b5321c8e8c2c7
#
_cell.length_a   1.000
_cell.length_b   1.000
_cell.length_c   1.000
_cell.angle_alpha   90.00
_cell.angle_beta   90.00
_cell.angle_gamma   90.00
#
_symmetry.space_group_name_H-M   'P 1'
#
loop_
_entity.id
_entity.type
_entity.pdbx_description
1 polymer ?
#
loop_
_entity_poly.entity_id
_entity_poly.type
_entity_poly.pdbx_seq_one_letter_code
_entity_poly.pdbx_strand_id
1 'polypeptide(L)'
;MSTRYLVLGTVICLLLYAPGLSAQTAPSPSTPDGWQLQVVPYLWGSGLDGGVGIGARTVDVDASFRNILDHLHFAAMGLVEAQRDQLVILGDTIYTDVRGQRATPGPLFSGVSPEQRLFILTPEAGYRLLNTEGASLDVVGGIRLWHLNSELNFQPGILPALNLEASRNWVDAIVGLRATRDLPRNWWARAYGDLGGGGSNFTYQIVGTAGLDIHERYALNFAYRYLSVDYDKDNFLFDTAMKGPLFGFTIKF
;
A
#
# COMPACT_ATOMS: atom_id res chain seq x y z
N MET A 1 -20.73 11.26 -9.95
CA MET A 1 -19.54 12.01 -9.51
C MET A 1 -19.52 11.93 -8.00
N SER A 2 -18.63 11.12 -7.50
CA SER A 2 -18.68 10.50 -6.17
C SER A 2 -17.98 11.35 -5.11
N THR A 3 -18.53 11.36 -3.92
CA THR A 3 -18.13 12.01 -2.64
C THR A 3 -16.74 11.62 -2.12
N ARG A 4 -15.90 10.98 -2.93
CA ARG A 4 -14.60 10.40 -2.53
C ARG A 4 -13.47 11.40 -2.32
N TYR A 5 -13.61 12.66 -2.78
CA TYR A 5 -12.54 13.67 -2.73
C TYR A 5 -12.46 14.51 -1.47
N LEU A 6 -13.45 14.41 -0.57
CA LEU A 6 -13.53 15.30 0.60
C LEU A 6 -12.70 14.82 1.82
N VAL A 7 -12.23 13.59 1.83
CA VAL A 7 -11.53 13.00 3.00
C VAL A 7 -10.02 13.32 3.01
N LEU A 8 -9.45 13.70 1.86
CA LEU A 8 -7.99 13.92 1.74
C LEU A 8 -7.50 15.17 2.49
N GLY A 9 -8.35 16.18 2.65
CA GLY A 9 -7.95 17.46 3.26
C GLY A 9 -7.89 17.48 4.79
N THR A 10 -8.61 16.57 5.46
CA THR A 10 -8.83 16.69 6.91
C THR A 10 -7.78 15.98 7.76
N VAL A 11 -7.12 14.95 7.24
CA VAL A 11 -6.14 14.15 8.01
C VAL A 11 -4.77 14.85 8.12
N ILE A 12 -4.39 15.65 7.12
CA ILE A 12 -3.09 16.35 7.10
C ILE A 12 -3.10 17.56 8.05
N CYS A 13 -4.25 18.21 8.27
CA CYS A 13 -4.34 19.39 9.13
C CYS A 13 -4.23 19.10 10.64
N LEU A 14 -4.55 17.91 11.11
CA LEU A 14 -4.53 17.58 12.54
C LEU A 14 -3.12 17.37 13.12
N LEU A 15 -2.12 17.10 12.28
CA LEU A 15 -0.73 16.91 12.73
C LEU A 15 0.07 18.23 12.81
N LEU A 16 -0.45 19.33 12.24
CA LEU A 16 0.28 20.61 12.15
C LEU A 16 -0.15 21.64 13.21
N TYR A 17 -1.21 21.36 14.02
CA TYR A 17 -1.64 22.30 15.03
C TYR A 17 -0.78 22.18 16.30
N ALA A 18 0.30 22.97 16.39
CA ALA A 18 1.03 23.21 17.63
C ALA A 18 0.79 24.66 18.06
N PRO A 19 0.34 24.94 19.31
CA PRO A 19 0.32 26.29 19.84
C PRO A 19 1.75 26.82 19.95
N GLY A 20 1.93 28.10 19.57
CA GLY A 20 3.21 28.76 19.40
C GLY A 20 4.15 28.60 20.60
N LEU A 21 5.33 28.10 20.30
CA LEU A 21 6.51 28.20 21.15
C LEU A 21 7.51 29.11 20.45
N SER A 22 7.92 30.15 21.18
CA SER A 22 8.88 31.15 20.78
C SER A 22 10.17 30.48 20.28
N ALA A 23 10.65 30.93 19.13
CA ALA A 23 11.89 30.49 18.52
C ALA A 23 13.08 30.77 19.45
N GLN A 24 13.46 29.81 20.26
CA GLN A 24 14.83 29.68 20.70
C GLN A 24 15.56 28.83 19.68
N THR A 25 16.61 29.37 19.08
CA THR A 25 17.54 28.62 18.22
C THR A 25 18.22 27.55 19.07
N ALA A 26 17.56 26.39 19.21
CA ALA A 26 18.23 25.21 19.72
C ALA A 26 19.25 24.73 18.66
N PRO A 27 20.44 24.24 19.07
CA PRO A 27 21.37 23.64 18.13
C PRO A 27 20.66 22.53 17.35
N SER A 28 20.78 22.57 16.04
CA SER A 28 20.24 21.49 15.17
C SER A 28 20.72 20.16 15.72
N PRO A 29 19.84 19.15 15.89
CA PRO A 29 20.29 17.83 16.28
C PRO A 29 21.35 17.38 15.27
N SER A 30 22.51 16.98 15.76
CA SER A 30 23.60 16.47 14.92
C SER A 30 23.08 15.22 14.21
N THR A 31 22.82 15.34 12.91
CA THR A 31 22.49 14.20 12.06
C THR A 31 23.67 13.21 12.14
N PRO A 32 23.45 11.93 12.41
CA PRO A 32 24.53 10.96 12.36
C PRO A 32 25.22 11.01 11.00
N ASP A 33 26.55 11.08 10.96
CA ASP A 33 27.33 11.02 9.74
C ASP A 33 27.19 9.62 9.13
N GLY A 34 26.19 9.41 8.26
CA GLY A 34 26.01 8.14 7.59
C GLY A 34 24.56 7.85 7.14
N TRP A 35 24.40 6.75 6.43
CA TRP A 35 23.10 6.23 6.07
C TRP A 35 22.43 5.56 7.27
N GLN A 36 21.19 5.92 7.53
CA GLN A 36 20.29 5.22 8.43
C GLN A 36 19.40 4.31 7.59
N LEU A 37 19.47 3.01 7.83
CA LEU A 37 18.70 2.01 7.12
C LEU A 37 17.64 1.41 8.05
N GLN A 38 16.43 1.28 7.57
CA GLN A 38 15.34 0.59 8.25
C GLN A 38 14.70 -0.43 7.30
N VAL A 39 14.40 -1.60 7.85
CA VAL A 39 13.65 -2.65 7.14
C VAL A 39 12.41 -2.97 7.98
N VAL A 40 11.27 -2.97 7.34
CA VAL A 40 9.98 -3.15 8.01
C VAL A 40 9.20 -4.26 7.31
N PRO A 41 9.43 -5.55 7.64
CA PRO A 41 8.47 -6.58 7.27
C PRO A 41 7.12 -6.27 7.93
N TYR A 42 6.03 -6.44 7.16
CA TYR A 42 4.70 -6.19 7.67
C TYR A 42 3.66 -7.15 7.07
N LEU A 43 2.51 -7.20 7.72
CA LEU A 43 1.29 -7.85 7.22
C LEU A 43 0.21 -6.79 7.06
N TRP A 44 -0.44 -6.77 5.91
CA TRP A 44 -1.57 -5.89 5.63
C TRP A 44 -2.85 -6.70 5.47
N GLY A 45 -3.74 -6.55 6.44
CA GLY A 45 -5.06 -7.17 6.47
C GLY A 45 -6.05 -6.45 5.54
N SER A 46 -5.78 -6.46 4.24
CA SER A 46 -6.58 -5.74 3.25
C SER A 46 -7.84 -6.49 2.86
N GLY A 47 -8.98 -5.78 2.82
CA GLY A 47 -10.11 -6.13 1.97
C GLY A 47 -9.93 -5.52 0.57
N LEU A 48 -10.72 -5.97 -0.40
CA LEU A 48 -10.79 -5.46 -1.78
C LEU A 48 -12.24 -5.10 -2.10
N ASP A 49 -12.46 -3.86 -2.53
CA ASP A 49 -13.76 -3.32 -2.88
C ASP A 49 -13.67 -2.60 -4.23
N GLY A 50 -14.60 -2.85 -5.16
CA GLY A 50 -14.62 -2.17 -6.44
C GLY A 50 -15.06 -3.03 -7.61
N GLY A 51 -14.76 -2.58 -8.85
CA GLY A 51 -15.12 -3.23 -10.09
C GLY A 51 -13.92 -3.87 -10.79
N VAL A 52 -14.05 -5.12 -11.18
CA VAL A 52 -13.08 -5.82 -12.03
C VAL A 52 -13.80 -6.34 -13.27
N GLY A 53 -13.20 -6.13 -14.44
CA GLY A 53 -13.88 -6.51 -15.68
C GLY A 53 -12.96 -6.83 -16.85
N ILE A 54 -13.48 -7.61 -17.80
CA ILE A 54 -12.83 -7.88 -19.08
C ILE A 54 -13.87 -7.65 -20.20
N GLY A 55 -13.57 -6.73 -21.11
CA GLY A 55 -14.48 -6.32 -22.17
C GLY A 55 -15.74 -5.66 -21.61
N ALA A 56 -16.91 -6.10 -22.07
CA ALA A 56 -18.20 -5.58 -21.61
C ALA A 56 -18.71 -6.20 -20.29
N ARG A 57 -17.92 -7.08 -19.67
CA ARG A 57 -18.32 -7.78 -18.43
C ARG A 57 -17.58 -7.23 -17.25
N THR A 58 -18.29 -6.51 -16.40
CA THR A 58 -17.80 -6.01 -15.12
C THR A 58 -18.47 -6.78 -13.97
N VAL A 59 -17.71 -7.11 -12.96
CA VAL A 59 -18.17 -7.74 -11.73
C VAL A 59 -17.79 -6.86 -10.58
N ASP A 60 -18.76 -6.51 -9.73
CA ASP A 60 -18.48 -5.86 -8.46
C ASP A 60 -17.87 -6.88 -7.49
N VAL A 61 -16.74 -6.53 -6.95
CA VAL A 61 -16.01 -7.33 -5.96
C VAL A 61 -16.10 -6.62 -4.61
N ASP A 62 -16.59 -7.33 -3.60
CA ASP A 62 -16.55 -6.94 -2.20
C ASP A 62 -15.98 -8.12 -1.41
N ALA A 63 -14.67 -8.14 -1.29
CA ALA A 63 -13.96 -9.19 -0.57
C ALA A 63 -13.44 -8.65 0.76
N SER A 64 -14.03 -9.11 1.87
CA SER A 64 -13.51 -8.79 3.20
C SER A 64 -12.13 -9.41 3.41
N PHE A 65 -11.35 -8.83 4.32
CA PHE A 65 -10.05 -9.40 4.71
C PHE A 65 -10.15 -10.88 5.11
N ARG A 66 -11.21 -11.27 5.84
CA ARG A 66 -11.42 -12.66 6.23
C ARG A 66 -11.56 -13.57 5.01
N ASN A 67 -12.34 -13.17 4.02
CA ASN A 67 -12.51 -13.94 2.79
C ASN A 67 -11.19 -14.09 2.02
N ILE A 68 -10.35 -13.05 2.01
CA ILE A 68 -9.03 -13.10 1.39
C ILE A 68 -8.11 -14.03 2.19
N LEU A 69 -8.11 -13.92 3.52
CA LEU A 69 -7.27 -14.74 4.40
C LEU A 69 -7.60 -16.24 4.30
N ASP A 70 -8.88 -16.60 4.22
CA ASP A 70 -9.33 -18.01 4.09
C ASP A 70 -8.85 -18.66 2.77
N HIS A 71 -8.47 -17.84 1.77
CA HIS A 71 -8.00 -18.27 0.46
C HIS A 71 -6.53 -17.87 0.18
N LEU A 72 -5.88 -17.23 1.15
CA LEU A 72 -4.51 -16.77 1.02
C LEU A 72 -3.54 -17.96 1.02
N HIS A 73 -2.85 -18.15 -0.11
CA HIS A 73 -1.82 -19.14 -0.25
C HIS A 73 -0.45 -18.62 0.22
N PHE A 74 -0.12 -17.37 -0.18
CA PHE A 74 1.13 -16.73 0.21
C PHE A 74 1.01 -15.21 0.18
N ALA A 75 1.69 -14.53 1.11
CA ALA A 75 1.89 -13.10 1.09
C ALA A 75 3.30 -12.74 1.57
N ALA A 76 3.92 -11.76 0.94
CA ALA A 76 5.17 -11.16 1.36
C ALA A 76 5.07 -9.63 1.19
N MET A 77 5.28 -8.91 2.29
CA MET A 77 5.14 -7.46 2.29
C MET A 77 6.27 -6.85 3.12
N GLY A 78 6.81 -5.72 2.66
CA GLY A 78 7.88 -5.06 3.37
C GLY A 78 8.20 -3.69 2.82
N LEU A 79 8.68 -2.83 3.71
CA LEU A 79 9.19 -1.50 3.41
C LEU A 79 10.68 -1.44 3.77
N VAL A 80 11.48 -0.90 2.88
CA VAL A 80 12.87 -0.52 3.14
C VAL A 80 12.93 1.00 3.08
N GLU A 81 13.57 1.60 4.07
CA GLU A 81 13.81 3.03 4.15
C GLU A 81 15.30 3.28 4.37
N ALA A 82 15.90 4.12 3.54
CA ALA A 82 17.25 4.62 3.73
C ALA A 82 17.22 6.14 3.77
N GLN A 83 17.88 6.72 4.78
CA GLN A 83 17.95 8.16 4.96
C GLN A 83 19.39 8.61 5.18
N ARG A 84 19.75 9.72 4.54
CA ARG A 84 20.99 10.42 4.79
C ARG A 84 20.75 11.92 4.66
N ASP A 85 21.02 12.66 5.72
CA ASP A 85 20.76 14.11 5.77
C ASP A 85 19.29 14.43 5.42
N GLN A 86 19.08 15.11 4.31
CA GLN A 86 17.76 15.45 3.79
C GLN A 86 17.24 14.47 2.72
N LEU A 87 18.09 13.54 2.25
CA LEU A 87 17.70 12.55 1.26
C LEU A 87 16.99 11.37 1.93
N VAL A 88 15.86 10.97 1.39
CA VAL A 88 15.06 9.82 1.81
C VAL A 88 14.83 8.92 0.62
N ILE A 89 15.07 7.63 0.76
CA ILE A 89 14.80 6.61 -0.25
C ILE A 89 13.87 5.57 0.38
N LEU A 90 12.79 5.24 -0.32
CA LEU A 90 11.79 4.27 0.12
C LEU A 90 11.60 3.19 -0.93
N GLY A 91 11.30 1.98 -0.49
CA GLY A 91 10.90 0.89 -1.37
C GLY A 91 9.86 0.04 -0.67
N ASP A 92 8.59 0.18 -1.07
CA ASP A 92 7.48 -0.62 -0.55
C ASP A 92 7.14 -1.75 -1.51
N THR A 93 6.99 -2.96 -0.98
CA THR A 93 6.69 -4.17 -1.76
C THR A 93 5.50 -4.90 -1.17
N ILE A 94 4.54 -5.25 -2.02
CA ILE A 94 3.38 -6.07 -1.69
C ILE A 94 3.30 -7.21 -2.69
N TYR A 95 3.30 -8.44 -2.22
CA TYR A 95 3.02 -9.63 -3.01
C TYR A 95 1.95 -10.45 -2.33
N THR A 96 0.91 -10.85 -3.08
CA THR A 96 -0.15 -11.76 -2.61
C THR A 96 -0.49 -12.80 -3.67
N ASP A 97 -0.69 -14.03 -3.24
CA ASP A 97 -1.19 -15.16 -4.02
C ASP A 97 -2.43 -15.72 -3.32
N VAL A 98 -3.59 -15.53 -3.93
CA VAL A 98 -4.89 -15.95 -3.40
C VAL A 98 -5.48 -17.01 -4.32
N ARG A 99 -5.89 -18.15 -3.76
CA ARG A 99 -6.42 -19.29 -4.50
C ARG A 99 -7.76 -19.73 -3.95
N GLY A 100 -8.72 -19.89 -4.84
CA GLY A 100 -10.05 -20.38 -4.48
C GLY A 100 -10.36 -21.69 -5.14
N GLN A 101 -11.42 -22.33 -4.66
CA GLN A 101 -12.02 -23.50 -5.29
C GLN A 101 -13.54 -23.41 -5.18
N ARG A 102 -14.25 -23.51 -6.29
CA ARG A 102 -15.71 -23.46 -6.33
C ARG A 102 -16.26 -24.51 -7.27
N ALA A 103 -17.35 -25.17 -6.88
CA ALA A 103 -18.11 -25.98 -7.78
C ALA A 103 -18.79 -25.09 -8.83
N THR A 104 -18.82 -25.54 -10.09
CA THR A 104 -19.56 -24.84 -11.15
C THR A 104 -20.99 -25.35 -11.23
N PRO A 105 -21.98 -24.46 -11.47
CA PRO A 105 -23.35 -24.91 -11.71
C PRO A 105 -23.43 -25.63 -13.07
N GLY A 106 -24.00 -26.85 -13.08
CA GLY A 106 -24.23 -27.66 -14.27
C GLY A 106 -23.11 -28.64 -14.57
N PRO A 107 -23.30 -29.51 -15.60
CA PRO A 107 -22.40 -30.63 -15.86
C PRO A 107 -21.24 -30.31 -16.80
N LEU A 108 -21.16 -29.10 -17.36
CA LEU A 108 -20.14 -28.74 -18.36
C LEU A 108 -18.73 -28.80 -17.76
N PHE A 109 -18.55 -28.27 -16.55
CA PHE A 109 -17.32 -28.35 -15.75
C PHE A 109 -17.67 -28.85 -14.36
N SER A 110 -16.80 -29.58 -13.71
CA SER A 110 -17.01 -30.07 -12.34
C SER A 110 -16.63 -29.03 -11.28
N GLY A 111 -15.81 -28.06 -11.62
CA GLY A 111 -15.38 -26.98 -10.74
C GLY A 111 -14.54 -25.93 -11.44
N VAL A 112 -14.27 -24.82 -10.74
CA VAL A 112 -13.36 -23.78 -11.16
C VAL A 112 -12.43 -23.40 -9.99
N SER A 113 -11.15 -23.27 -10.28
CA SER A 113 -10.13 -22.81 -9.32
C SER A 113 -9.61 -21.46 -9.80
N PRO A 114 -10.16 -20.35 -9.26
CA PRO A 114 -9.59 -19.02 -9.48
C PRO A 114 -8.28 -18.87 -8.72
N GLU A 115 -7.27 -18.31 -9.38
CA GLU A 115 -6.00 -17.92 -8.79
C GLU A 115 -5.72 -16.46 -9.14
N GLN A 116 -5.38 -15.66 -8.13
CA GLN A 116 -5.11 -14.24 -8.28
C GLN A 116 -3.76 -13.92 -7.64
N ARG A 117 -2.81 -13.44 -8.44
CA ARG A 117 -1.52 -12.95 -7.97
C ARG A 117 -1.43 -11.44 -8.20
N LEU A 118 -1.10 -10.71 -7.15
CA LEU A 118 -0.89 -9.27 -7.20
C LEU A 118 0.52 -8.98 -6.69
N PHE A 119 1.29 -8.22 -7.48
CA PHE A 119 2.56 -7.67 -7.07
C PHE A 119 2.55 -6.16 -7.28
N ILE A 120 2.90 -5.41 -6.23
CA ILE A 120 3.06 -3.96 -6.26
C ILE A 120 4.46 -3.65 -5.73
N LEU A 121 5.22 -2.85 -6.47
CA LEU A 121 6.51 -2.32 -6.03
C LEU A 121 6.49 -0.81 -6.19
N THR A 122 6.79 -0.08 -5.11
CA THR A 122 6.76 1.38 -5.07
C THR A 122 8.12 1.91 -4.60
N PRO A 123 9.11 2.09 -5.50
CA PRO A 123 10.34 2.81 -5.22
C PRO A 123 10.09 4.32 -5.28
N GLU A 124 10.59 5.03 -4.27
CA GLU A 124 10.47 6.48 -4.12
C GLU A 124 11.79 7.10 -3.67
N ALA A 125 12.03 8.33 -4.08
CA ALA A 125 13.04 9.20 -3.52
C ALA A 125 12.38 10.48 -3.00
N GLY A 126 12.89 11.03 -1.92
CA GLY A 126 12.29 12.19 -1.28
C GLY A 126 13.33 13.12 -0.66
N TYR A 127 12.86 14.28 -0.32
CA TYR A 127 13.63 15.34 0.31
C TYR A 127 12.94 15.81 1.60
N ARG A 128 13.69 15.88 2.69
CA ARG A 128 13.22 16.36 3.99
C ARG A 128 13.15 17.86 3.99
N LEU A 129 11.92 18.40 3.94
CA LEU A 129 11.64 19.84 3.94
C LEU A 129 11.73 20.45 5.34
N LEU A 130 11.30 19.68 6.35
CA LEU A 130 11.30 20.11 7.74
C LEU A 130 11.91 19.01 8.59
N ASN A 131 12.84 19.39 9.44
CA ASN A 131 13.43 18.54 10.45
C ASN A 131 13.59 19.34 11.73
N THR A 132 12.68 19.15 12.66
CA THR A 132 12.68 19.81 13.97
C THR A 132 12.80 18.76 15.06
N GLU A 133 13.06 19.20 16.30
CA GLU A 133 13.05 18.32 17.44
C GLU A 133 11.67 17.65 17.58
N GLY A 134 11.61 16.35 17.26
CA GLY A 134 10.40 15.52 17.34
C GLY A 134 9.41 15.65 16.18
N ALA A 135 9.75 16.32 15.06
CA ALA A 135 8.89 16.32 13.87
C ALA A 135 9.68 16.42 12.57
N SER A 136 9.21 15.73 11.53
CA SER A 136 9.75 15.83 10.18
C SER A 136 8.65 15.87 9.13
N LEU A 137 8.94 16.52 8.00
CA LEU A 137 8.10 16.55 6.81
C LEU A 137 8.96 16.30 5.59
N ASP A 138 8.61 15.27 4.83
CA ASP A 138 9.28 14.89 3.61
C ASP A 138 8.32 15.03 2.42
N VAL A 139 8.81 15.53 1.29
CA VAL A 139 8.19 15.38 -0.01
C VAL A 139 8.83 14.19 -0.70
N VAL A 140 8.04 13.32 -1.30
CA VAL A 140 8.50 12.10 -1.96
C VAL A 140 7.92 12.01 -3.36
N GLY A 141 8.63 11.34 -4.25
CA GLY A 141 8.15 11.04 -5.59
C GLY A 141 8.81 9.77 -6.12
N GLY A 142 8.11 9.09 -6.97
CA GLY A 142 8.59 7.81 -7.50
C GLY A 142 7.66 7.20 -8.52
N ILE A 143 7.70 5.90 -8.60
CA ILE A 143 6.83 5.12 -9.47
C ILE A 143 6.17 3.99 -8.67
N ARG A 144 4.98 3.59 -9.10
CA ARG A 144 4.28 2.40 -8.60
C ARG A 144 4.10 1.42 -9.74
N LEU A 145 4.77 0.29 -9.64
CA LEU A 145 4.69 -0.80 -10.60
C LEU A 145 3.63 -1.79 -10.12
N TRP A 146 2.73 -2.14 -11.04
CA TRP A 146 1.68 -3.11 -10.81
C TRP A 146 1.88 -4.30 -11.73
N HIS A 147 1.75 -5.48 -11.17
CA HIS A 147 1.66 -6.73 -11.91
C HIS A 147 0.49 -7.54 -11.34
N LEU A 148 -0.49 -7.77 -12.18
CA LEU A 148 -1.71 -8.51 -11.87
C LEU A 148 -1.79 -9.73 -12.78
N ASN A 149 -1.89 -10.92 -12.21
CA ASN A 149 -2.12 -12.16 -12.93
C ASN A 149 -3.35 -12.85 -12.37
N SER A 150 -4.30 -13.17 -13.25
CA SER A 150 -5.55 -13.84 -12.93
C SER A 150 -5.65 -15.11 -13.76
N GLU A 151 -5.81 -16.24 -13.09
CA GLU A 151 -6.00 -17.55 -13.73
C GLU A 151 -7.34 -18.16 -13.31
N LEU A 152 -8.05 -18.74 -14.26
CA LEU A 152 -9.26 -19.51 -14.04
C LEU A 152 -9.09 -20.93 -14.60
N ASN A 153 -8.88 -21.88 -13.72
CA ASN A 153 -8.69 -23.28 -14.05
C ASN A 153 -10.02 -24.02 -13.91
N PHE A 154 -10.67 -24.31 -15.03
CA PHE A 154 -11.90 -25.11 -15.08
C PHE A 154 -11.56 -26.60 -15.08
N GLN A 155 -12.11 -27.32 -14.12
CA GLN A 155 -11.94 -28.76 -13.98
C GLN A 155 -12.84 -29.49 -14.98
N PRO A 156 -12.38 -30.64 -15.55
CA PRO A 156 -13.14 -31.37 -16.57
C PRO A 156 -14.50 -31.84 -16.03
N GLY A 157 -15.51 -31.75 -16.90
CA GLY A 157 -16.83 -32.29 -16.72
C GLY A 157 -17.25 -32.96 -18.04
N ILE A 158 -18.36 -32.55 -18.67
CA ILE A 158 -18.68 -32.94 -20.04
C ILE A 158 -17.64 -32.32 -21.01
N LEU A 159 -17.19 -31.10 -20.73
CA LEU A 159 -16.10 -30.45 -21.47
C LEU A 159 -14.75 -30.81 -20.88
N PRO A 160 -13.68 -30.84 -21.70
CA PRO A 160 -12.31 -30.99 -21.20
C PRO A 160 -11.90 -29.80 -20.33
N ALA A 161 -10.86 -29.99 -19.53
CA ALA A 161 -10.27 -28.92 -18.73
C ALA A 161 -9.94 -27.69 -19.60
N LEU A 162 -10.22 -26.51 -19.07
CA LEU A 162 -9.93 -25.23 -19.72
C LEU A 162 -9.18 -24.32 -18.74
N ASN A 163 -8.06 -23.75 -19.20
CA ASN A 163 -7.32 -22.73 -18.47
C ASN A 163 -7.47 -21.38 -19.20
N LEU A 164 -7.88 -20.36 -18.47
CA LEU A 164 -7.95 -18.98 -18.92
C LEU A 164 -7.01 -18.16 -18.06
N GLU A 165 -6.06 -17.46 -18.69
CA GLU A 165 -5.09 -16.60 -18.01
C GLU A 165 -5.18 -15.19 -18.58
N ALA A 166 -5.11 -14.20 -17.68
CA ALA A 166 -5.01 -12.79 -18.01
C ALA A 166 -3.96 -12.12 -17.14
N SER A 167 -2.97 -11.52 -17.76
CA SER A 167 -1.93 -10.75 -17.08
C SER A 167 -1.98 -9.29 -17.51
N ARG A 168 -1.77 -8.38 -16.56
CA ARG A 168 -1.70 -6.93 -16.79
C ARG A 168 -0.56 -6.33 -15.99
N ASN A 169 0.18 -5.42 -16.66
CA ASN A 169 1.27 -4.67 -16.08
C ASN A 169 1.08 -3.21 -16.40
N TRP A 170 1.28 -2.33 -15.42
CA TRP A 170 1.34 -0.90 -15.66
C TRP A 170 2.23 -0.21 -14.64
N VAL A 171 2.58 1.04 -14.93
CA VAL A 171 3.44 1.87 -14.10
C VAL A 171 2.78 3.23 -13.95
N ASP A 172 2.63 3.68 -12.71
CA ASP A 172 2.14 5.01 -12.38
C ASP A 172 3.28 5.86 -11.82
N ALA A 173 3.40 7.11 -12.26
CA ALA A 173 4.22 8.10 -11.59
C ALA A 173 3.44 8.64 -10.39
N ILE A 174 4.10 8.77 -9.24
CA ILE A 174 3.48 9.22 -7.99
C ILE A 174 4.26 10.35 -7.33
N VAL A 175 3.55 11.18 -6.59
CA VAL A 175 4.11 12.21 -5.71
C VAL A 175 3.32 12.22 -4.40
N GLY A 176 4.03 12.42 -3.29
CA GLY A 176 3.43 12.33 -1.98
C GLY A 176 4.11 13.21 -0.92
N LEU A 177 3.51 13.16 0.25
CA LEU A 177 4.01 13.80 1.48
C LEU A 177 4.04 12.78 2.60
N ARG A 178 5.04 12.91 3.46
CA ARG A 178 5.20 12.10 4.66
C ARG A 178 5.54 13.00 5.84
N ALA A 179 4.66 13.01 6.83
CA ALA A 179 4.86 13.73 8.09
C ALA A 179 5.06 12.71 9.23
N THR A 180 6.07 12.92 10.06
CA THR A 180 6.33 12.10 11.24
C THR A 180 6.39 13.00 12.47
N ARG A 181 5.85 12.54 13.60
CA ARG A 181 5.89 13.23 14.88
C ARG A 181 6.24 12.27 16.00
N ASP A 182 7.24 12.61 16.79
CA ASP A 182 7.56 11.90 18.02
C ASP A 182 6.54 12.26 19.11
N LEU A 183 6.17 11.25 19.88
CA LEU A 183 5.20 11.31 20.96
C LEU A 183 5.86 10.87 22.28
N PRO A 184 5.28 11.21 23.44
CA PRO A 184 5.79 10.74 24.72
C PRO A 184 5.85 9.21 24.83
N ARG A 185 6.74 8.69 25.69
CA ARG A 185 6.87 7.27 26.03
C ARG A 185 7.28 6.38 24.85
N ASN A 186 8.22 6.87 24.02
CA ASN A 186 8.77 6.15 22.85
C ASN A 186 7.74 5.84 21.76
N TRP A 187 6.58 6.50 21.77
CA TRP A 187 5.63 6.46 20.68
C TRP A 187 6.01 7.48 19.60
N TRP A 188 5.64 7.19 18.39
CA TRP A 188 5.65 8.13 17.27
C TRP A 188 4.45 7.92 16.36
N ALA A 189 4.06 8.94 15.63
CA ALA A 189 3.01 8.88 14.64
C ALA A 189 3.53 9.31 13.27
N ARG A 190 3.05 8.67 12.21
CA ARG A 190 3.38 9.02 10.83
C ARG A 190 2.10 9.05 9.99
N ALA A 191 1.97 10.09 9.19
CA ALA A 191 1.00 10.18 8.12
C ALA A 191 1.75 10.18 6.79
N TYR A 192 1.32 9.36 5.85
CA TYR A 192 1.81 9.31 4.49
C TYR A 192 0.65 9.37 3.52
N GLY A 193 0.80 10.11 2.44
CA GLY A 193 -0.16 10.14 1.36
C GLY A 193 0.51 10.43 0.03
N ASP A 194 0.12 9.72 -0.99
CA ASP A 194 0.55 9.92 -2.37
C ASP A 194 -0.63 9.91 -3.33
N LEU A 195 -0.41 10.45 -4.51
CA LEU A 195 -1.31 10.40 -5.64
C LEU A 195 -0.52 10.36 -6.95
N GLY A 196 -1.12 9.81 -7.99
CA GLY A 196 -0.46 9.70 -9.27
C GLY A 196 -1.29 9.03 -10.34
N GLY A 197 -0.62 8.59 -11.40
CA GLY A 197 -1.23 7.95 -12.57
C GLY A 197 -0.24 7.83 -13.72
N GLY A 198 -0.76 7.51 -14.90
CA GLY A 198 0.01 7.36 -16.15
C GLY A 198 -0.26 6.02 -16.79
N GLY A 199 0.08 4.92 -16.16
CA GLY A 199 -0.40 3.60 -16.51
C GLY A 199 -1.87 3.44 -16.17
N SER A 200 -2.28 3.74 -14.94
CA SER A 200 -3.68 3.90 -14.54
C SER A 200 -4.23 5.29 -14.90
N ASN A 201 -5.55 5.47 -14.82
CA ASN A 201 -6.18 6.77 -14.92
C ASN A 201 -5.85 7.62 -13.68
N PHE A 202 -5.92 6.99 -12.51
CA PHE A 202 -5.60 7.62 -11.24
C PHE A 202 -5.29 6.56 -10.16
N THR A 203 -4.31 6.83 -9.31
CA THR A 203 -4.02 6.05 -8.11
C THR A 203 -3.74 6.99 -6.94
N TYR A 204 -4.12 6.60 -5.74
CA TYR A 204 -3.72 7.29 -4.52
C TYR A 204 -3.64 6.35 -3.33
N GLN A 205 -2.82 6.73 -2.36
CA GLN A 205 -2.64 5.98 -1.13
C GLN A 205 -2.65 6.92 0.06
N ILE A 206 -3.20 6.44 1.17
CA ILE A 206 -3.12 7.10 2.49
C ILE A 206 -2.73 6.03 3.51
N VAL A 207 -1.75 6.34 4.34
CA VAL A 207 -1.32 5.47 5.45
C VAL A 207 -1.17 6.31 6.71
N GLY A 208 -1.87 5.91 7.77
CA GLY A 208 -1.65 6.44 9.12
C GLY A 208 -0.98 5.37 9.97
N THR A 209 0.14 5.69 10.61
CA THR A 209 0.93 4.76 11.42
C THR A 209 1.13 5.30 12.83
N ALA A 210 0.94 4.44 13.83
CA ALA A 210 1.45 4.61 15.18
C ALA A 210 2.56 3.60 15.43
N GLY A 211 3.74 4.07 15.85
CA GLY A 211 4.87 3.22 16.15
C GLY A 211 5.28 3.32 17.62
N LEU A 212 5.81 2.23 18.14
CA LEU A 212 6.35 2.13 19.49
C LEU A 212 7.79 1.61 19.41
N ASP A 213 8.76 2.43 19.76
CA ASP A 213 10.16 2.03 19.91
C ASP A 213 10.30 1.18 21.18
N ILE A 214 10.55 -0.12 21.01
CA ILE A 214 10.76 -1.07 22.11
C ILE A 214 12.23 -1.22 22.47
N HIS A 215 13.10 -0.84 21.53
CA HIS A 215 14.55 -0.82 21.67
C HIS A 215 15.14 0.20 20.69
N GLU A 216 16.40 0.60 20.86
CA GLU A 216 17.08 1.51 19.93
C GLU A 216 17.02 1.03 18.47
N ARG A 217 17.05 -0.29 18.25
CA ARG A 217 17.05 -0.94 16.93
C ARG A 217 15.69 -1.50 16.50
N TYR A 218 14.69 -1.52 17.37
CA TYR A 218 13.44 -2.23 17.10
C TYR A 218 12.22 -1.39 17.44
N ALA A 219 11.22 -1.41 16.54
CA ALA A 219 9.93 -0.79 16.80
C ALA A 219 8.77 -1.68 16.31
N LEU A 220 7.63 -1.56 16.99
CA LEU A 220 6.36 -2.13 16.55
C LEU A 220 5.57 -1.06 15.81
N ASN A 221 4.93 -1.42 14.71
CA ASN A 221 4.13 -0.52 13.89
C ASN A 221 2.71 -1.02 13.78
N PHE A 222 1.76 -0.13 14.05
CA PHE A 222 0.34 -0.32 13.86
C PHE A 222 -0.13 0.74 12.87
N ALA A 223 -0.68 0.34 11.75
CA ALA A 223 -1.09 1.27 10.73
C ALA A 223 -2.45 0.91 10.13
N TYR A 224 -3.05 1.87 9.46
CA TYR A 224 -4.17 1.65 8.57
C TYR A 224 -3.80 2.21 7.20
N ARG A 225 -3.92 1.38 6.16
CA ARG A 225 -3.63 1.73 4.78
C ARG A 225 -4.92 1.72 3.96
N TYR A 226 -5.06 2.72 3.12
CA TYR A 226 -6.02 2.79 2.04
C TYR A 226 -5.26 3.03 0.73
N LEU A 227 -5.41 2.13 -0.24
CA LEU A 227 -4.80 2.23 -1.56
C LEU A 227 -5.90 2.07 -2.60
N SER A 228 -6.03 3.02 -3.51
CA SER A 228 -7.02 2.99 -4.60
C SER A 228 -6.32 3.12 -5.93
N VAL A 229 -6.86 2.44 -6.92
CA VAL A 229 -6.44 2.52 -8.31
C VAL A 229 -7.65 2.45 -9.22
N ASP A 230 -7.68 3.33 -10.21
CA ASP A 230 -8.62 3.35 -11.32
C ASP A 230 -7.84 3.04 -12.61
N TYR A 231 -7.89 1.80 -13.05
CA TYR A 231 -7.31 1.34 -14.30
C TYR A 231 -8.42 0.85 -15.22
N ASP A 232 -8.59 1.52 -16.36
CA ASP A 232 -9.55 1.17 -17.41
C ASP A 232 -8.88 1.36 -18.77
N LYS A 233 -8.18 0.32 -19.25
CA LYS A 233 -7.46 0.31 -20.53
C LYS A 233 -7.46 -1.10 -21.14
N ASP A 234 -7.37 -1.18 -22.46
CA ASP A 234 -7.22 -2.42 -23.22
C ASP A 234 -8.28 -3.48 -22.91
N ASN A 235 -9.54 -3.04 -22.78
CA ASN A 235 -10.67 -3.89 -22.40
C ASN A 235 -10.52 -4.60 -21.04
N PHE A 236 -9.72 -4.02 -20.15
CA PHE A 236 -9.54 -4.48 -18.78
C PHE A 236 -9.84 -3.36 -17.80
N LEU A 237 -10.78 -3.60 -16.89
CA LEU A 237 -11.16 -2.69 -15.81
C LEU A 237 -10.64 -3.25 -14.48
N PHE A 238 -9.93 -2.40 -13.74
CA PHE A 238 -9.54 -2.66 -12.36
C PHE A 238 -9.67 -1.36 -11.56
N ASP A 239 -10.93 -0.99 -11.25
CA ASP A 239 -11.26 0.16 -10.40
C ASP A 239 -11.52 -0.34 -8.98
N THR A 240 -10.48 -0.37 -8.17
CA THR A 240 -10.53 -1.02 -6.87
C THR A 240 -9.91 -0.16 -5.76
N ALA A 241 -10.40 -0.39 -4.55
CA ALA A 241 -9.85 0.14 -3.32
C ALA A 241 -9.50 -1.01 -2.37
N MET A 242 -8.25 -1.03 -1.92
CA MET A 242 -7.74 -1.94 -0.90
C MET A 242 -7.58 -1.19 0.40
N LYS A 243 -8.18 -1.68 1.49
CA LYS A 243 -8.17 -0.98 2.77
C LYS A 243 -8.12 -1.95 3.95
N GLY A 244 -7.36 -1.60 4.98
CA GLY A 244 -7.29 -2.45 6.17
C GLY A 244 -6.16 -2.11 7.12
N PRO A 245 -6.14 -2.77 8.29
CA PRO A 245 -5.08 -2.65 9.27
C PRO A 245 -3.77 -3.27 8.78
N LEU A 246 -2.65 -2.69 9.23
CA LEU A 246 -1.30 -3.15 8.93
C LEU A 246 -0.54 -3.29 10.25
N PHE A 247 0.20 -4.38 10.40
CA PHE A 247 1.09 -4.65 11.51
C PHE A 247 2.49 -4.90 10.99
N GLY A 248 3.46 -4.16 11.50
CA GLY A 248 4.84 -4.23 11.06
C GLY A 248 5.83 -4.25 12.22
N PHE A 249 7.03 -4.72 11.91
CA PHE A 249 8.17 -4.74 12.82
C PHE A 249 9.35 -4.02 12.17
N THR A 250 9.81 -2.91 12.77
CA THR A 250 10.96 -2.16 12.26
C THR A 250 12.26 -2.69 12.83
N ILE A 251 13.24 -2.88 11.95
CA ILE A 251 14.64 -3.17 12.28
C ILE A 251 15.46 -1.99 11.78
N LYS A 252 16.17 -1.30 12.69
CA LYS A 252 17.06 -0.15 12.41
C LYS A 252 18.53 -0.61 12.41
N PHE A 253 19.30 -0.15 11.43
CA PHE A 253 20.72 -0.50 11.24
C PHE A 253 21.60 0.73 11.35
#